data_4d51a0acea3e627e967df8180bf4e527
#
_entry.id   4d51a0acea3e627e967df8180bf4e527
#
_cell.length_a   1.000
_cell.length_b   1.000
_cell.length_c   1.000
_cell.angle_alpha   90.00
_cell.angle_beta   90.00
_cell.angle_gamma   90.00
#
_symmetry.space_group_name_H-M   'P 1'
#
loop_
_entity.id
_entity.type
_entity.pdbx_description
1 polymer ?
#
loop_
_entity_poly.entity_id
_entity_poly.type
_entity_poly.pdbx_seq_one_letter_code
_entity_poly.pdbx_strand_id
1 'polypeptide(L)'
;LRAKEAQRRQAKQDITCFEDVVLELLRNSRDANASAIFIASWKEQGCRYLTVLDDGSGIPEHLHATVFEPFVTSKLDTFHEDRWGVHGRGMALYSIKENVDEASVLFSERDAGTSLGLHALTAHLSERIDQSSLPYIHINERGEQIMRGPRNIARIVMEFALDSQGSLDIFLGSPVEIAATLSHYEPSTQEIEDGSSSKNLH
;
A
#
# COMPACT_ATOMS: atom_id res chain seq x y z
N LEU A 1 19.58 -24.22 5.02
CA LEU A 1 19.99 -23.65 3.72
C LEU A 1 18.88 -23.77 2.68
N ARG A 2 18.32 -24.96 2.38
CA ARG A 2 17.30 -25.18 1.34
C ARG A 2 15.98 -24.43 1.58
N ALA A 3 15.51 -24.31 2.82
CA ALA A 3 14.27 -23.59 3.14
C ALA A 3 14.39 -22.08 2.88
N LYS A 4 15.49 -21.45 3.30
CA LYS A 4 15.74 -20.01 3.04
C LYS A 4 15.85 -19.72 1.53
N GLU A 5 16.47 -20.62 0.77
CA GLU A 5 16.59 -20.47 -0.68
C GLU A 5 15.23 -20.63 -1.40
N ALA A 6 14.38 -21.53 -0.93
CA ALA A 6 13.01 -21.67 -1.45
C ALA A 6 12.16 -20.41 -1.16
N GLN A 7 12.26 -19.86 0.05
CA GLN A 7 11.59 -18.61 0.44
C GLN A 7 12.05 -17.44 -0.44
N ARG A 8 13.35 -17.30 -0.67
CA ARG A 8 13.90 -16.25 -1.53
C ARG A 8 13.43 -16.38 -2.97
N ARG A 9 13.35 -17.60 -3.50
CA ARG A 9 12.80 -17.84 -4.84
C ARG A 9 11.33 -17.46 -4.92
N GLN A 10 10.54 -17.80 -3.90
CA GLN A 10 9.13 -17.42 -3.83
C GLN A 10 8.99 -15.89 -3.78
N ALA A 11 9.72 -15.23 -2.89
CA ALA A 11 9.70 -13.77 -2.76
C ALA A 11 10.02 -13.05 -4.09
N LYS A 12 10.97 -13.60 -4.87
CA LYS A 12 11.30 -13.06 -6.21
C LYS A 12 10.22 -13.30 -7.27
N GLN A 13 9.32 -14.25 -7.05
CA GLN A 13 8.19 -14.50 -7.94
C GLN A 13 6.97 -13.66 -7.56
N ASP A 14 6.83 -13.29 -6.29
CA ASP A 14 5.69 -12.52 -5.78
C ASP A 14 5.72 -11.05 -6.27
N ILE A 15 6.92 -10.50 -6.46
CA ILE A 15 7.13 -9.13 -6.95
C ILE A 15 7.87 -9.18 -8.28
N THR A 16 7.24 -8.75 -9.35
CA THR A 16 7.79 -8.77 -10.71
C THR A 16 8.01 -7.37 -11.30
N CYS A 17 7.37 -6.37 -10.73
CA CYS A 17 7.43 -4.97 -11.17
C CYS A 17 7.07 -4.01 -10.01
N PHE A 18 7.28 -2.71 -10.22
CA PHE A 18 6.94 -1.68 -9.24
C PHE A 18 5.45 -1.63 -8.90
N GLU A 19 4.58 -1.94 -9.83
CA GLU A 19 3.14 -2.00 -9.60
C GLU A 19 2.76 -3.07 -8.58
N ASP A 20 3.48 -4.21 -8.56
CA ASP A 20 3.28 -5.26 -7.56
C ASP A 20 3.73 -4.77 -6.17
N VAL A 21 4.82 -4.01 -6.08
CA VAL A 21 5.27 -3.36 -4.82
C VAL A 21 4.20 -2.43 -4.28
N VAL A 22 3.66 -1.54 -5.12
CA VAL A 22 2.61 -0.60 -4.73
C VAL A 22 1.38 -1.35 -4.21
N LEU A 23 0.94 -2.40 -4.91
CA LEU A 23 -0.20 -3.21 -4.49
C LEU A 23 0.02 -3.85 -3.11
N GLU A 24 1.20 -4.43 -2.85
CA GLU A 24 1.49 -5.04 -1.55
C GLU A 24 1.56 -4.00 -0.42
N LEU A 25 2.07 -2.79 -0.67
CA LEU A 25 2.07 -1.72 0.31
C LEU A 25 0.64 -1.22 0.62
N LEU A 26 -0.20 -1.06 -0.40
CA LEU A 26 -1.62 -0.72 -0.21
C LEU A 26 -2.36 -1.77 0.63
N ARG A 27 -2.11 -3.06 0.37
CA ARG A 27 -2.67 -4.16 1.16
C ARG A 27 -2.21 -4.10 2.62
N ASN A 28 -0.93 -3.85 2.85
CA ASN A 28 -0.38 -3.73 4.21
C ASN A 28 -1.02 -2.58 4.98
N SER A 29 -1.20 -1.41 4.36
CA SER A 29 -1.87 -0.27 4.98
C SER A 29 -3.35 -0.56 5.27
N ARG A 30 -4.09 -1.16 4.32
CA ARG A 30 -5.47 -1.61 4.54
C ARG A 30 -5.55 -2.61 5.70
N ASP A 31 -4.66 -3.59 5.73
CA ASP A 31 -4.61 -4.61 6.77
C ASP A 31 -4.17 -4.02 8.14
N ALA A 32 -3.49 -2.87 8.14
CA ALA A 32 -3.22 -2.07 9.34
C ALA A 32 -4.41 -1.19 9.76
N ASN A 33 -5.58 -1.31 9.11
CA ASN A 33 -6.78 -0.52 9.33
C ASN A 33 -6.55 0.99 9.11
N ALA A 34 -5.72 1.34 8.14
CA ALA A 34 -5.56 2.72 7.73
C ALA A 34 -6.89 3.30 7.18
N SER A 35 -7.15 4.55 7.45
CA SER A 35 -8.22 5.34 6.83
C SER A 35 -7.71 6.21 5.70
N ALA A 36 -6.41 6.54 5.71
CA ALA A 36 -5.74 7.32 4.68
C ALA A 36 -4.37 6.74 4.32
N ILE A 37 -4.06 6.78 3.01
CA ILE A 37 -2.75 6.38 2.48
C ILE A 37 -2.24 7.48 1.56
N PHE A 38 -1.01 7.91 1.78
CA PHE A 38 -0.32 8.92 0.97
C PHE A 38 0.88 8.28 0.27
N ILE A 39 0.94 8.38 -1.05
CA ILE A 39 1.94 7.75 -1.89
C ILE A 39 2.70 8.82 -2.65
N ALA A 40 3.95 9.04 -2.29
CA ALA A 40 4.86 9.86 -3.08
C ALA A 40 5.67 8.95 -4.03
N SER A 41 5.60 9.21 -5.35
CA SER A 41 6.33 8.45 -6.35
C SER A 41 7.03 9.36 -7.34
N TRP A 42 8.34 9.16 -7.55
CA TRP A 42 9.10 9.92 -8.53
C TRP A 42 10.22 9.07 -9.14
N LYS A 43 10.75 9.53 -10.25
CA LYS A 43 11.84 8.86 -10.96
C LYS A 43 12.98 9.83 -11.19
N GLU A 44 14.18 9.42 -10.85
CA GLU A 44 15.39 10.19 -11.05
C GLU A 44 16.54 9.28 -11.47
N GLN A 45 17.27 9.67 -12.52
CA GLN A 45 18.45 8.95 -13.04
C GLN A 45 18.22 7.44 -13.25
N GLY A 46 17.03 7.06 -13.71
CA GLY A 46 16.67 5.65 -13.93
C GLY A 46 16.29 4.87 -12.68
N CYS A 47 16.28 5.52 -11.52
CA CYS A 47 15.83 4.96 -10.26
C CYS A 47 14.39 5.41 -9.98
N ARG A 48 13.50 4.48 -9.62
CA ARG A 48 12.16 4.78 -9.11
C ARG A 48 12.22 4.82 -7.59
N TYR A 49 11.71 5.89 -7.02
CA TYR A 49 11.53 6.10 -5.59
C TYR A 49 10.06 6.03 -5.24
N LEU A 50 9.78 5.50 -4.07
CA LEU A 50 8.44 5.40 -3.51
C LEU A 50 8.50 5.65 -2.01
N THR A 51 7.60 6.50 -1.51
CA THR A 51 7.32 6.64 -0.08
C THR A 51 5.84 6.43 0.12
N VAL A 52 5.48 5.53 1.03
CA VAL A 52 4.10 5.28 1.41
C VAL A 52 3.95 5.61 2.89
N LEU A 53 2.99 6.48 3.20
CA LEU A 53 2.61 6.85 4.56
C LEU A 53 1.15 6.47 4.76
N ASP A 54 0.85 5.81 5.87
CA ASP A 54 -0.52 5.50 6.29
C ASP A 54 -0.76 5.92 7.75
N ASP A 55 -2.02 6.08 8.12
CA ASP A 55 -2.49 6.38 9.48
C ASP A 55 -2.95 5.12 10.25
N GLY A 56 -2.51 3.94 9.82
CA GLY A 56 -2.90 2.66 10.42
C GLY A 56 -2.29 2.39 11.79
N SER A 57 -2.41 1.15 12.26
CA SER A 57 -1.98 0.70 13.60
C SER A 57 -0.47 0.78 13.87
N GLY A 58 0.34 1.09 12.86
CA GLY A 58 1.79 1.17 12.96
C GLY A 58 2.49 -0.18 13.12
N ILE A 59 3.82 -0.14 13.11
CA ILE A 59 4.71 -1.27 13.35
C ILE A 59 5.36 -1.07 14.73
N PRO A 60 5.25 -2.00 15.68
CA PRO A 60 5.92 -1.91 16.95
C PRO A 60 7.44 -1.73 16.82
N GLU A 61 8.05 -0.85 17.59
CA GLU A 61 9.47 -0.48 17.49
C GLU A 61 10.42 -1.70 17.49
N HIS A 62 10.13 -2.70 18.33
CA HIS A 62 10.96 -3.92 18.41
C HIS A 62 10.94 -4.77 17.13
N LEU A 63 10.00 -4.53 16.21
CA LEU A 63 9.93 -5.20 14.90
C LEU A 63 10.60 -4.41 13.78
N HIS A 64 10.93 -3.12 13.95
CA HIS A 64 11.48 -2.29 12.87
C HIS A 64 12.74 -2.89 12.24
N ALA A 65 13.61 -3.52 13.04
CA ALA A 65 14.83 -4.15 12.55
C ALA A 65 14.58 -5.45 11.75
N THR A 66 13.45 -6.11 11.99
CA THR A 66 13.15 -7.45 11.46
C THR A 66 11.92 -7.49 10.55
N VAL A 67 11.18 -6.38 10.41
CA VAL A 67 9.93 -6.35 9.65
C VAL A 67 10.08 -6.78 8.17
N PHE A 68 11.29 -6.66 7.63
CA PHE A 68 11.65 -7.14 6.29
C PHE A 68 12.18 -8.58 6.27
N GLU A 69 12.15 -9.31 7.39
CA GLU A 69 12.46 -10.73 7.42
C GLU A 69 11.21 -11.57 7.11
N PRO A 70 11.39 -12.81 6.59
CA PRO A 70 10.26 -13.65 6.25
C PRO A 70 9.47 -14.06 7.50
N PHE A 71 8.13 -14.07 7.39
CA PHE A 71 7.18 -14.44 8.44
C PHE A 71 7.14 -13.50 9.66
N VAL A 72 7.73 -12.32 9.57
CA VAL A 72 7.55 -11.28 10.57
C VAL A 72 6.24 -10.55 10.27
N THR A 73 5.27 -10.72 11.13
CA THR A 73 3.96 -10.05 11.06
C THR A 73 3.41 -9.87 12.48
N SER A 74 2.75 -8.78 12.72
CA SER A 74 1.96 -8.58 13.95
C SER A 74 0.62 -9.31 13.90
N LYS A 75 0.24 -9.90 12.76
CA LYS A 75 -1.07 -10.54 12.48
C LYS A 75 -0.85 -11.97 11.98
N LEU A 76 -0.69 -12.92 12.89
CA LEU A 76 -0.33 -14.31 12.58
C LEU A 76 -1.45 -15.16 11.94
N ASP A 77 -2.73 -14.72 11.95
CA ASP A 77 -3.87 -15.59 11.67
C ASP A 77 -4.82 -15.11 10.55
N THR A 78 -4.47 -14.10 9.77
CA THR A 78 -5.38 -13.57 8.74
C THR A 78 -4.85 -13.77 7.32
N PHE A 79 -5.42 -14.77 6.61
CA PHE A 79 -5.32 -14.84 5.16
C PHE A 79 -6.47 -14.01 4.56
N HIS A 80 -6.13 -13.09 3.70
CA HIS A 80 -7.11 -12.31 2.93
C HIS A 80 -7.03 -12.70 1.45
N GLU A 81 -8.18 -12.76 0.80
CA GLU A 81 -8.28 -12.93 -0.64
C GLU A 81 -8.97 -11.69 -1.22
N ASP A 82 -8.36 -11.10 -2.23
CA ASP A 82 -8.93 -10.01 -3.00
C ASP A 82 -8.89 -10.35 -4.51
N ARG A 83 -9.35 -9.46 -5.37
CA ARG A 83 -9.37 -9.69 -6.83
C ARG A 83 -7.98 -9.94 -7.45
N TRP A 84 -6.90 -9.66 -6.73
CA TRP A 84 -5.53 -9.92 -7.18
C TRP A 84 -4.93 -11.19 -6.56
N GLY A 85 -5.65 -11.91 -5.69
CA GLY A 85 -5.25 -13.19 -5.13
C GLY A 85 -5.13 -13.23 -3.60
N VAL A 86 -4.58 -14.34 -3.09
CA VAL A 86 -4.40 -14.57 -1.65
C VAL A 86 -3.15 -13.87 -1.14
N HIS A 87 -3.27 -13.10 -0.06
CA HIS A 87 -2.18 -12.39 0.62
C HIS A 87 -2.24 -12.56 2.15
N GLY A 88 -1.32 -11.96 2.92
CA GLY A 88 -1.32 -12.04 4.39
C GLY A 88 -0.40 -13.10 4.99
N ARG A 89 0.54 -13.67 4.21
CA ARG A 89 1.47 -14.71 4.70
C ARG A 89 2.65 -14.18 5.51
N GLY A 90 2.71 -12.89 5.85
CA GLY A 90 3.88 -12.27 6.49
C GLY A 90 5.12 -12.26 5.58
N MET A 91 4.93 -12.28 4.28
CA MET A 91 6.00 -12.33 3.28
C MET A 91 6.11 -11.04 2.45
N ALA A 92 5.10 -10.15 2.49
CA ALA A 92 5.01 -9.00 1.60
C ALA A 92 6.23 -8.07 1.69
N LEU A 93 6.57 -7.59 2.88
CA LEU A 93 7.72 -6.71 3.09
C LEU A 93 9.05 -7.41 2.79
N TYR A 94 9.16 -8.70 3.11
CA TYR A 94 10.31 -9.51 2.72
C TYR A 94 10.41 -9.63 1.20
N SER A 95 9.30 -9.92 0.50
CA SER A 95 9.28 -10.01 -0.97
C SER A 95 9.65 -8.67 -1.61
N ILE A 96 9.17 -7.55 -1.06
CA ILE A 96 9.59 -6.22 -1.50
C ILE A 96 11.09 -6.05 -1.33
N LYS A 97 11.63 -6.32 -0.12
CA LYS A 97 13.06 -6.14 0.20
C LYS A 97 13.99 -6.95 -0.70
N GLU A 98 13.58 -8.17 -1.08
CA GLU A 98 14.37 -9.05 -1.97
C GLU A 98 14.39 -8.57 -3.44
N ASN A 99 13.49 -7.64 -3.82
CA ASN A 99 13.33 -7.19 -5.20
C ASN A 99 13.70 -5.71 -5.44
N VAL A 100 13.81 -4.89 -4.38
CA VAL A 100 14.24 -3.48 -4.48
C VAL A 100 15.70 -3.32 -4.06
N ASP A 101 16.33 -2.22 -4.45
CA ASP A 101 17.71 -1.93 -4.04
C ASP A 101 17.78 -1.54 -2.57
N GLU A 102 16.79 -0.76 -2.09
CA GLU A 102 16.65 -0.39 -0.69
C GLU A 102 15.18 -0.32 -0.27
N ALA A 103 14.89 -0.76 0.95
CA ALA A 103 13.62 -0.54 1.63
C ALA A 103 13.87 -0.34 3.12
N SER A 104 13.19 0.64 3.73
CA SER A 104 13.35 1.00 5.13
C SER A 104 12.05 1.53 5.73
N VAL A 105 11.91 1.34 7.04
CA VAL A 105 10.91 2.05 7.86
C VAL A 105 11.46 3.44 8.13
N LEU A 106 10.83 4.48 7.59
CA LEU A 106 11.22 5.87 7.82
C LEU A 106 10.67 6.38 9.15
N PHE A 107 9.44 6.00 9.44
CA PHE A 107 8.75 6.26 10.69
C PHE A 107 7.69 5.20 10.90
N SER A 108 7.53 4.73 12.12
CA SER A 108 6.34 4.02 12.55
C SER A 108 6.25 4.04 14.07
N GLU A 109 5.05 4.27 14.57
CA GLU A 109 4.72 4.23 15.98
C GLU A 109 3.35 3.59 16.14
N ARG A 110 3.14 2.96 17.27
CA ARG A 110 1.89 2.28 17.58
C ARG A 110 0.72 3.26 17.54
N ASP A 111 -0.30 2.94 16.77
CA ASP A 111 -1.52 3.73 16.57
C ASP A 111 -1.26 5.16 16.00
N ALA A 112 -0.10 5.38 15.40
CA ALA A 112 0.29 6.64 14.76
C ALA A 112 0.70 6.47 13.28
N GLY A 113 0.45 5.27 12.73
CA GLY A 113 0.70 4.96 11.33
C GLY A 113 2.12 4.51 11.00
N THR A 114 2.38 4.36 9.72
CA THR A 114 3.66 3.87 9.19
C THR A 114 4.09 4.69 7.98
N SER A 115 5.37 5.02 7.90
CA SER A 115 6.01 5.54 6.69
C SER A 115 7.11 4.59 6.25
N LEU A 116 6.97 4.06 5.03
CA LEU A 116 7.95 3.18 4.37
C LEU A 116 8.55 3.91 3.17
N GLY A 117 9.88 3.89 3.08
CA GLY A 117 10.62 4.39 1.92
C GLY A 117 11.32 3.26 1.20
N LEU A 118 11.31 3.28 -0.12
CA LEU A 118 12.02 2.33 -0.94
C LEU A 118 12.44 2.91 -2.29
N HIS A 119 13.45 2.30 -2.88
CA HIS A 119 13.83 2.60 -4.26
C HIS A 119 14.45 1.40 -4.96
N ALA A 120 14.38 1.41 -6.28
CA ALA A 120 15.12 0.48 -7.13
C ALA A 120 15.41 1.10 -8.51
N LEU A 121 16.52 0.71 -9.09
CA LEU A 121 16.81 0.95 -10.50
C LEU A 121 15.78 0.21 -11.35
N THR A 122 15.20 0.89 -12.35
CA THR A 122 14.24 0.27 -13.27
C THR A 122 14.85 -0.83 -14.14
N ALA A 123 16.18 -0.95 -14.15
CA ALA A 123 16.90 -2.09 -14.71
C ALA A 123 16.87 -3.34 -13.80
N HIS A 124 16.70 -3.18 -12.48
CA HIS A 124 16.60 -4.26 -11.51
C HIS A 124 15.16 -4.69 -11.30
N LEU A 125 14.27 -3.72 -11.06
CA LEU A 125 12.82 -3.94 -10.97
C LEU A 125 12.11 -3.05 -11.99
N SER A 126 11.57 -3.67 -13.03
CA SER A 126 10.95 -2.95 -14.13
C SER A 126 9.61 -2.31 -13.73
N GLU A 127 9.21 -1.30 -14.49
CA GLU A 127 7.83 -0.78 -14.53
C GLU A 127 7.10 -1.48 -15.67
N ARG A 128 5.81 -1.82 -15.50
CA ARG A 128 5.05 -2.54 -16.53
C ARG A 128 4.84 -1.71 -17.78
N ILE A 129 4.52 -0.42 -17.60
CA ILE A 129 4.12 0.48 -18.70
C ILE A 129 4.56 1.90 -18.36
N ASP A 130 4.45 2.80 -19.35
CA ASP A 130 4.63 4.24 -19.21
C ASP A 130 3.85 4.81 -18.01
N GLN A 131 4.55 5.50 -17.14
CA GLN A 131 4.02 6.12 -15.93
C GLN A 131 3.52 7.56 -16.16
N SER A 132 3.69 8.11 -17.37
CA SER A 132 3.34 9.50 -17.70
C SER A 132 1.85 9.69 -18.02
N SER A 133 1.17 8.62 -18.43
CA SER A 133 -0.24 8.66 -18.81
C SER A 133 -1.13 8.25 -17.64
N LEU A 134 -2.22 9.00 -17.40
CA LEU A 134 -3.18 8.65 -16.37
C LEU A 134 -4.26 7.70 -16.92
N PRO A 135 -4.69 6.70 -16.13
CA PRO A 135 -5.87 5.93 -16.42
C PRO A 135 -7.13 6.81 -16.28
N TYR A 136 -8.23 6.39 -16.90
CA TYR A 136 -9.52 7.09 -16.84
C TYR A 136 -10.68 6.11 -16.83
N ILE A 137 -11.82 6.55 -16.30
CA ILE A 137 -13.06 5.78 -16.30
C ILE A 137 -13.83 6.10 -17.59
N HIS A 138 -14.18 5.07 -18.33
CA HIS A 138 -15.04 5.12 -19.51
C HIS A 138 -16.37 4.46 -19.20
N ILE A 139 -17.47 5.11 -19.56
CA ILE A 139 -18.82 4.52 -19.46
C ILE A 139 -19.14 3.88 -20.81
N ASN A 140 -19.39 2.57 -20.84
CA ASN A 140 -19.73 1.86 -22.05
C ASN A 140 -21.22 2.09 -22.44
N GLU A 141 -21.64 1.54 -23.60
CA GLU A 141 -23.01 1.65 -24.12
C GLU A 141 -24.08 1.04 -23.19
N ARG A 142 -23.66 0.19 -22.23
CA ARG A 142 -24.54 -0.43 -21.22
C ARG A 142 -24.59 0.36 -19.91
N GLY A 143 -23.91 1.50 -19.83
CA GLY A 143 -23.82 2.31 -18.62
C GLY A 143 -22.81 1.78 -17.59
N GLU A 144 -21.99 0.76 -17.93
CA GLU A 144 -21.00 0.20 -17.02
C GLU A 144 -19.74 1.04 -17.04
N GLN A 145 -19.17 1.28 -15.85
CA GLN A 145 -17.89 1.97 -15.68
C GLN A 145 -16.73 1.01 -15.93
N ILE A 146 -15.90 1.30 -16.89
CA ILE A 146 -14.74 0.49 -17.27
C ILE A 146 -13.49 1.37 -17.15
N MET A 147 -12.51 0.94 -16.36
CA MET A 147 -11.23 1.61 -16.33
C MET A 147 -10.43 1.34 -17.59
N ARG A 148 -9.94 2.40 -18.22
CA ARG A 148 -9.13 2.40 -19.43
C ARG A 148 -7.79 3.07 -19.19
N GLY A 149 -6.85 2.91 -20.10
CA GLY A 149 -5.50 3.47 -20.02
C GLY A 149 -4.45 2.47 -19.58
N PRO A 150 -3.23 2.93 -19.30
CA PRO A 150 -2.11 2.06 -18.95
C PRO A 150 -2.32 1.35 -17.61
N ARG A 151 -1.70 0.18 -17.48
CA ARG A 151 -1.66 -0.57 -16.19
C ARG A 151 -0.42 -0.17 -15.39
N ASN A 152 -0.31 1.09 -15.08
CA ASN A 152 0.79 1.70 -14.33
C ASN A 152 0.44 1.85 -12.83
N ILE A 153 1.33 2.48 -12.06
CA ILE A 153 1.15 2.75 -10.63
C ILE A 153 -0.18 3.47 -10.37
N ALA A 154 -0.49 4.52 -11.14
CA ALA A 154 -1.72 5.29 -10.96
C ALA A 154 -2.97 4.40 -11.12
N ARG A 155 -2.96 3.47 -12.07
CA ARG A 155 -4.08 2.54 -12.26
C ARG A 155 -4.24 1.57 -11.11
N ILE A 156 -3.15 1.01 -10.57
CA ILE A 156 -3.22 0.12 -9.40
C ILE A 156 -3.85 0.86 -8.22
N VAL A 157 -3.40 2.10 -7.96
CA VAL A 157 -3.94 2.93 -6.89
C VAL A 157 -5.44 3.22 -7.09
N MET A 158 -5.85 3.63 -8.30
CA MET A 158 -7.26 3.89 -8.61
C MET A 158 -8.14 2.64 -8.48
N GLU A 159 -7.66 1.50 -9.00
CA GLU A 159 -8.38 0.24 -8.89
C GLU A 159 -8.52 -0.21 -7.43
N PHE A 160 -7.49 -0.03 -6.61
CA PHE A 160 -7.53 -0.35 -5.19
C PHE A 160 -8.47 0.58 -4.41
N ALA A 161 -8.47 1.88 -4.71
CA ALA A 161 -9.39 2.84 -4.11
C ALA A 161 -10.85 2.50 -4.42
N LEU A 162 -11.16 2.13 -5.67
CA LEU A 162 -12.51 1.71 -6.07
C LEU A 162 -12.97 0.43 -5.35
N ASP A 163 -12.06 -0.53 -5.15
CA ASP A 163 -12.39 -1.76 -4.41
C ASP A 163 -12.60 -1.51 -2.91
N SER A 164 -11.98 -0.47 -2.36
CA SER A 164 -12.14 -0.07 -0.95
C SER A 164 -13.48 0.61 -0.66
N GLN A 165 -14.33 0.85 -1.67
CA GLN A 165 -15.70 1.35 -1.57
C GLN A 165 -15.85 2.64 -0.73
N GLY A 166 -14.85 3.51 -0.75
CA GLY A 166 -14.86 4.78 0.00
C GLY A 166 -14.51 4.65 1.49
N SER A 167 -14.08 3.48 1.95
CA SER A 167 -13.60 3.27 3.33
C SER A 167 -12.15 3.71 3.54
N LEU A 168 -11.46 4.11 2.47
CA LEU A 168 -10.03 4.40 2.47
C LEU A 168 -9.74 5.55 1.49
N ASP A 169 -9.19 6.63 2.01
CA ASP A 169 -8.70 7.75 1.21
C ASP A 169 -7.28 7.45 0.71
N ILE A 170 -7.05 7.55 -0.60
CA ILE A 170 -5.72 7.29 -1.17
C ILE A 170 -5.28 8.45 -2.04
N PHE A 171 -4.10 9.00 -1.73
CA PHE A 171 -3.47 10.12 -2.42
C PHE A 171 -2.20 9.65 -3.11
N LEU A 172 -2.07 9.95 -4.39
CA LEU A 172 -0.87 9.65 -5.20
C LEU A 172 -0.36 10.91 -5.86
N GLY A 173 0.93 11.19 -5.72
CA GLY A 173 1.56 12.35 -6.35
C GLY A 173 3.08 12.33 -6.25
N SER A 174 3.70 13.42 -6.65
CA SER A 174 5.11 13.71 -6.36
C SER A 174 5.31 14.02 -4.87
N PRO A 175 6.55 13.99 -4.35
CA PRO A 175 6.81 14.35 -2.94
C PRO A 175 6.26 15.72 -2.54
N VAL A 176 6.31 16.71 -3.44
CA VAL A 176 5.80 18.07 -3.18
C VAL A 176 4.28 18.10 -3.10
N GLU A 177 3.60 17.40 -4.01
CA GLU A 177 2.14 17.28 -4.01
C GLU A 177 1.64 16.56 -2.76
N ILE A 178 2.29 15.47 -2.36
CA ILE A 178 1.93 14.74 -1.15
C ILE A 178 2.19 15.58 0.11
N ALA A 179 3.32 16.31 0.19
CA ALA A 179 3.57 17.22 1.30
C ALA A 179 2.54 18.32 1.40
N ALA A 180 2.13 18.89 0.26
CA ALA A 180 1.05 19.90 0.21
C ALA A 180 -0.30 19.29 0.63
N THR A 181 -0.63 18.09 0.17
CA THR A 181 -1.86 17.38 0.57
C THR A 181 -1.89 17.12 2.08
N LEU A 182 -0.79 16.60 2.65
CA LEU A 182 -0.68 16.34 4.09
C LEU A 182 -0.86 17.61 4.94
N SER A 183 -0.37 18.77 4.46
CA SER A 183 -0.50 20.02 5.19
C SER A 183 -1.94 20.56 5.29
N HIS A 184 -2.86 20.03 4.47
CA HIS A 184 -4.27 20.42 4.41
C HIS A 184 -5.23 19.27 4.72
N TYR A 185 -4.70 18.08 4.96
CA TYR A 185 -5.52 16.90 5.23
C TYR A 185 -6.09 16.96 6.64
N GLU A 186 -7.42 16.98 6.73
CA GLU A 186 -8.15 16.80 7.98
C GLU A 186 -8.79 15.41 7.96
N PRO A 187 -8.43 14.52 8.89
CA PRO A 187 -9.06 13.20 8.98
C PRO A 187 -10.57 13.32 9.13
N SER A 188 -11.32 12.57 8.34
CA SER A 188 -12.78 12.50 8.48
C SER A 188 -13.12 11.92 9.86
N THR A 189 -13.57 12.76 10.77
CA THR A 189 -14.09 12.33 12.07
C THR A 189 -15.39 11.60 11.81
N GLN A 190 -15.37 10.27 11.85
CA GLN A 190 -16.61 9.51 11.99
C GLN A 190 -17.14 9.84 13.39
N GLU A 191 -18.21 10.64 13.47
CA GLU A 191 -18.99 10.78 14.69
C GLU A 191 -19.52 9.38 15.05
N ILE A 192 -18.96 8.81 16.11
CA ILE A 192 -19.55 7.65 16.77
C ILE A 192 -20.83 8.21 17.39
N GLU A 193 -21.98 8.01 16.75
CA GLU A 193 -23.27 8.21 17.39
C GLU A 193 -23.34 7.24 18.59
N ASP A 194 -23.01 7.77 19.75
CA ASP A 194 -23.26 7.13 21.05
C ASP A 194 -24.76 6.98 21.21
N GLY A 195 -25.28 5.83 20.77
CA GLY A 195 -26.66 5.41 21.00
C GLY A 195 -26.92 5.14 22.47
N SER A 196 -26.79 6.15 23.32
CA SER A 196 -27.30 6.09 24.69
C SER A 196 -28.82 6.32 24.70
N SER A 197 -29.57 5.28 24.32
CA SER A 197 -31.00 5.23 24.58
C SER A 197 -31.23 5.07 26.08
N SER A 198 -31.42 6.19 26.76
CA SER A 198 -31.93 6.20 28.13
C SER A 198 -33.36 5.65 28.14
N LYS A 199 -33.53 4.39 28.54
CA LYS A 199 -34.83 3.87 28.95
C LYS A 199 -35.23 4.52 30.28
N ASN A 200 -36.10 5.54 30.19
CA ASN A 200 -36.85 5.98 31.36
C ASN A 200 -37.90 4.91 31.67
N LEU A 201 -37.76 4.31 32.85
CA LEU A 201 -38.84 3.56 33.52
C LEU A 201 -39.81 4.56 34.14
N HIS A 202 -41.07 4.41 33.82
CA HIS A 202 -42.21 4.72 34.66
C HIS A 202 -43.11 3.51 34.74
#